data_2fb2f770b577e6948c6c8577cf63fc2e
#
_entry.id   2fb2f770b577e6948c6c8577cf63fc2e
#
_cell.length_a   1.000
_cell.length_b   1.000
_cell.length_c   1.000
_cell.angle_alpha   90.00
_cell.angle_beta   90.00
_cell.angle_gamma   90.00
#
_symmetry.space_group_name_H-M   'P 1'
#
loop_
_entity.id
_entity.type
_entity.pdbx_description
1 polymer ?
#
loop_
_entity_poly.entity_id
_entity_poly.type
_entity_poly.pdbx_seq_one_letter_code
_entity_poly.pdbx_strand_id
1 'polypeptide(L)'
;MPATLSTVRSVLRAIATTVVPESASLDEHQWADVEAVIEDALARRGPRVQRQLLVFIRLLQLLPVSRYGRTFTQLDARRRAAFLERIERSRVLLIRRGFWGLRTLVFMAYYTRQDIAASIGYRAHRDGWAARGGTVATVPLAPTLWVEP
;
A
#
# COMPACT_ATOMS: atom_id res chain seq x y z
N MET A 1 4.21 -18.10 15.11
CA MET A 1 3.34 -17.03 15.59
C MET A 1 3.14 -16.06 14.44
N PRO A 2 1.93 -15.89 13.94
CA PRO A 2 1.69 -14.83 12.96
C PRO A 2 2.09 -13.50 13.61
N ALA A 3 2.89 -12.72 12.92
CA ALA A 3 3.25 -11.40 13.37
C ALA A 3 1.98 -10.55 13.26
N THR A 4 1.21 -10.51 14.32
CA THR A 4 -0.02 -9.74 14.37
C THR A 4 0.33 -8.26 14.21
N LEU A 5 -0.27 -7.61 13.22
CA LEU A 5 -0.16 -6.17 13.00
C LEU A 5 -0.64 -5.35 14.22
N SER A 6 -1.26 -6.03 15.20
CA SER A 6 -1.79 -5.41 16.43
C SER A 6 -0.79 -4.49 17.14
N THR A 7 0.50 -4.89 17.20
CA THR A 7 1.55 -4.11 17.88
C THR A 7 1.97 -2.85 17.11
N VAL A 8 1.65 -2.75 15.83
CA VAL A 8 2.02 -1.61 14.96
C VAL A 8 0.80 -0.97 14.29
N ARG A 9 -0.43 -1.38 14.69
CA ARG A 9 -1.69 -0.94 14.10
C ARG A 9 -1.82 0.59 14.03
N SER A 10 -1.57 1.26 15.13
CA SER A 10 -1.68 2.73 15.19
C SER A 10 -0.72 3.44 14.24
N VAL A 11 0.49 2.90 14.10
CA VAL A 11 1.51 3.44 13.19
C VAL A 11 1.11 3.16 11.74
N LEU A 12 0.65 1.95 11.46
CA LEU A 12 0.18 1.54 10.12
C LEU A 12 -0.98 2.42 9.66
N ARG A 13 -1.98 2.64 10.52
CA ARG A 13 -3.11 3.53 10.22
C ARG A 13 -2.67 4.98 10.01
N ALA A 14 -1.74 5.49 10.84
CA ALA A 14 -1.18 6.82 10.65
C ALA A 14 -0.41 6.98 9.33
N ILE A 15 0.31 5.94 8.90
CA ILE A 15 0.97 5.91 7.58
C ILE A 15 -0.08 5.86 6.48
N ALA A 16 -1.07 4.96 6.60
CA ALA A 16 -2.13 4.80 5.62
C ALA A 16 -2.91 6.10 5.39
N THR A 17 -3.34 6.77 6.45
CA THR A 17 -4.07 8.06 6.36
C THR A 17 -3.21 9.19 5.82
N THR A 18 -1.89 9.09 5.91
CA THR A 18 -0.98 10.07 5.30
C THR A 18 -0.76 9.80 3.82
N VAL A 19 -0.70 8.52 3.42
CA VAL A 19 -0.48 8.08 2.03
C VAL A 19 -1.77 8.11 1.21
N VAL A 20 -2.89 7.77 1.84
CA VAL A 20 -4.25 7.76 1.28
C VAL A 20 -5.15 8.57 2.22
N PRO A 21 -5.24 9.89 2.05
CA PRO A 21 -6.00 10.74 2.96
C PRO A 21 -7.47 10.33 3.11
N GLU A 22 -8.06 9.78 2.06
CA GLU A 22 -9.44 9.29 2.04
C GLU A 22 -9.66 8.16 3.05
N SER A 23 -8.62 7.42 3.41
CA SER A 23 -8.71 6.37 4.42
C SER A 23 -9.00 6.90 5.83
N ALA A 24 -8.88 8.20 6.06
CA ALA A 24 -9.23 8.81 7.34
C ALA A 24 -10.74 8.76 7.64
N SER A 25 -11.57 8.61 6.62
CA SER A 25 -13.03 8.48 6.75
C SER A 25 -13.52 7.04 7.01
N LEU A 26 -12.60 6.06 7.03
CA LEU A 26 -12.95 4.67 7.27
C LEU A 26 -13.42 4.46 8.72
N ASP A 27 -14.52 3.73 8.87
CA ASP A 27 -14.96 3.23 10.16
C ASP A 27 -14.11 2.05 10.64
N GLU A 28 -14.36 1.57 11.85
CA GLU A 28 -13.54 0.49 12.46
C GLU A 28 -13.71 -0.85 11.74
N HIS A 29 -14.89 -1.13 11.19
CA HIS A 29 -15.14 -2.34 10.40
C HIS A 29 -14.35 -2.30 9.08
N GLN A 30 -14.40 -1.17 8.41
CA GLN A 30 -13.67 -0.94 7.17
C GLN A 30 -12.15 -0.99 7.37
N TRP A 31 -11.66 -0.49 8.52
CA TRP A 31 -10.26 -0.66 8.90
C TRP A 31 -9.90 -2.13 9.13
N ALA A 32 -10.79 -2.91 9.76
CA ALA A 32 -10.55 -4.33 9.94
C ALA A 32 -10.40 -5.07 8.61
N ASP A 33 -11.20 -4.72 7.60
CA ASP A 33 -11.08 -5.27 6.25
C ASP A 33 -9.73 -4.94 5.60
N VAL A 34 -9.30 -3.68 5.69
CA VAL A 34 -7.98 -3.24 5.18
C VAL A 34 -6.85 -3.99 5.87
N GLU A 35 -6.90 -4.10 7.19
CA GLU A 35 -5.90 -4.82 7.99
C GLU A 35 -5.88 -6.31 7.63
N ALA A 36 -7.06 -6.94 7.45
CA ALA A 36 -7.15 -8.34 7.05
C ALA A 36 -6.50 -8.62 5.69
N VAL A 37 -6.68 -7.74 4.71
CA VAL A 37 -6.02 -7.85 3.40
C VAL A 37 -4.50 -7.76 3.54
N ILE A 38 -4.00 -6.86 4.39
CA ILE A 38 -2.56 -6.74 4.65
C ILE A 38 -2.03 -7.98 5.36
N GLU A 39 -2.75 -8.50 6.37
CA GLU A 39 -2.37 -9.71 7.09
C GLU A 39 -2.34 -10.93 6.17
N ASP A 40 -3.33 -11.11 5.29
CA ASP A 40 -3.36 -12.19 4.32
C ASP A 40 -2.19 -12.09 3.31
N ALA A 41 -1.93 -10.89 2.81
CA ALA A 41 -0.79 -10.65 1.93
C ALA A 41 0.55 -10.96 2.61
N LEU A 42 0.67 -10.68 3.90
CA LEU A 42 1.85 -10.99 4.69
C LEU A 42 1.95 -12.47 5.06
N ALA A 43 0.83 -13.13 5.36
CA ALA A 43 0.79 -14.55 5.67
C ALA A 43 1.34 -15.41 4.51
N ARG A 44 1.13 -14.96 3.27
CA ARG A 44 1.68 -15.60 2.07
C ARG A 44 3.18 -15.37 1.89
N ARG A 45 3.78 -14.48 2.66
CA ARG A 45 5.21 -14.21 2.67
C ARG A 45 5.87 -14.96 3.82
N GLY A 46 7.13 -15.33 3.63
CA GLY A 46 7.88 -16.02 4.67
C GLY A 46 8.02 -15.17 5.95
N PRO A 47 8.24 -15.81 7.11
CA PRO A 47 8.31 -15.14 8.42
C PRO A 47 9.42 -14.07 8.49
N ARG A 48 10.45 -14.21 7.66
CA ARG A 48 11.52 -13.21 7.53
C ARG A 48 10.99 -11.87 7.00
N VAL A 49 10.15 -11.91 5.95
CA VAL A 49 9.57 -10.71 5.35
C VAL A 49 8.60 -10.03 6.31
N GLN A 50 7.77 -10.83 7.02
CA GLN A 50 6.86 -10.31 8.03
C GLN A 50 7.62 -9.56 9.12
N ARG A 51 8.68 -10.17 9.66
CA ARG A 51 9.54 -9.55 10.69
C ARG A 51 10.21 -8.27 10.18
N GLN A 52 10.73 -8.28 8.96
CA GLN A 52 11.35 -7.11 8.35
C GLN A 52 10.36 -5.94 8.23
N LEU A 53 9.12 -6.22 7.82
CA LEU A 53 8.09 -5.18 7.72
C LEU A 53 7.73 -4.60 9.09
N LEU A 54 7.56 -5.44 10.11
CA LEU A 54 7.28 -4.96 11.47
C LEU A 54 8.41 -4.10 12.04
N VAL A 55 9.65 -4.52 11.85
CA VAL A 55 10.82 -3.74 12.24
C VAL A 55 10.85 -2.42 11.49
N PHE A 56 10.54 -2.44 10.19
CA PHE A 56 10.50 -1.23 9.37
C PHE A 56 9.41 -0.24 9.83
N ILE A 57 8.21 -0.71 10.14
CA ILE A 57 7.13 0.15 10.66
C ILE A 57 7.54 0.76 12.02
N ARG A 58 8.16 -0.03 12.90
CA ARG A 58 8.69 0.48 14.18
C ARG A 58 9.81 1.51 13.97
N LEU A 59 10.67 1.29 12.98
CA LEU A 59 11.69 2.26 12.61
C LEU A 59 11.07 3.58 12.15
N LEU A 60 10.04 3.53 11.29
CA LEU A 60 9.31 4.74 10.86
C LEU A 60 8.64 5.46 12.03
N GLN A 61 8.19 4.73 13.07
CA GLN A 61 7.63 5.34 14.28
C GLN A 61 8.68 6.15 15.05
N LEU A 62 9.92 5.66 15.12
CA LEU A 62 10.97 6.24 15.98
C LEU A 62 11.87 7.25 15.26
N LEU A 63 12.07 7.11 13.95
CA LEU A 63 12.96 8.00 13.18
C LEU A 63 12.65 9.50 13.37
N PRO A 64 11.39 9.96 13.44
CA PRO A 64 11.09 11.37 13.61
C PRO A 64 11.56 11.94 14.95
N VAL A 65 11.78 11.10 15.97
CA VAL A 65 12.22 11.56 17.30
C VAL A 65 13.53 12.34 17.23
N SER A 66 14.48 11.88 16.41
CA SER A 66 15.78 12.55 16.24
C SER A 66 15.68 13.97 15.68
N ARG A 67 14.60 14.27 14.95
CA ARG A 67 14.42 15.58 14.30
C ARG A 67 13.35 16.45 14.94
N TYR A 68 12.25 15.84 15.38
CA TYR A 68 11.07 16.55 15.87
C TYR A 68 10.84 16.35 17.37
N GLY A 69 11.64 15.51 18.04
CA GLY A 69 11.45 15.16 19.45
C GLY A 69 10.14 14.39 19.72
N ARG A 70 9.45 13.91 18.68
CA ARG A 70 8.16 13.23 18.75
C ARG A 70 8.15 12.01 17.84
N THR A 71 7.37 11.01 18.23
CA THR A 71 7.15 9.82 17.40
C THR A 71 6.24 10.14 16.22
N PHE A 72 6.26 9.30 15.18
CA PHE A 72 5.49 9.52 13.95
C PHE A 72 3.99 9.73 14.21
N THR A 73 3.40 8.93 15.08
CA THR A 73 1.97 9.05 15.45
C THR A 73 1.62 10.33 16.19
N GLN A 74 2.61 10.97 16.83
CA GLN A 74 2.44 12.23 17.55
C GLN A 74 2.63 13.47 16.65
N LEU A 75 3.10 13.29 15.42
CA LEU A 75 3.24 14.38 14.46
C LEU A 75 1.85 14.80 13.93
N ASP A 76 1.72 16.09 13.61
CA ASP A 76 0.59 16.59 12.82
C ASP A 76 0.64 16.07 11.36
N ALA A 77 -0.48 16.16 10.66
CA ALA A 77 -0.63 15.64 9.29
C ALA A 77 0.43 16.21 8.32
N ARG A 78 0.73 17.52 8.42
CA ARG A 78 1.73 18.19 7.56
C ARG A 78 3.14 17.63 7.79
N ARG A 79 3.52 17.45 9.05
CA ARG A 79 4.84 16.90 9.41
C ARG A 79 4.95 15.42 9.05
N ARG A 80 3.86 14.64 9.18
CA ARG A 80 3.83 13.24 8.72
C ARG A 80 4.07 13.16 7.22
N ALA A 81 3.36 13.96 6.43
CA ALA A 81 3.52 13.99 4.98
C ALA A 81 4.96 14.38 4.58
N ALA A 82 5.50 15.45 5.14
CA ALA A 82 6.88 15.90 4.88
C ALA A 82 7.92 14.85 5.29
N PHE A 83 7.68 14.13 6.38
CA PHE A 83 8.55 13.04 6.81
C PHE A 83 8.53 11.87 5.84
N LEU A 84 7.34 11.38 5.43
CA LEU A 84 7.22 10.27 4.48
C LEU A 84 7.80 10.62 3.11
N GLU A 85 7.62 11.86 2.65
CA GLU A 85 8.24 12.35 1.42
C GLU A 85 9.78 12.29 1.48
N ARG A 86 10.36 12.62 2.64
CA ARG A 86 11.80 12.48 2.85
C ARG A 86 12.24 11.01 2.87
N ILE A 87 11.46 10.11 3.46
CA ILE A 87 11.71 8.66 3.44
C ILE A 87 11.69 8.14 2.00
N GLU A 88 10.73 8.56 1.20
CA GLU A 88 10.60 8.20 -0.22
C GLU A 88 11.82 8.64 -1.04
N ARG A 89 12.38 9.80 -0.72
CA ARG A 89 13.60 10.36 -1.36
C ARG A 89 14.90 9.95 -0.67
N SER A 90 14.84 9.02 0.28
CA SER A 90 16.04 8.58 1.03
C SER A 90 17.11 8.04 0.08
N ARG A 91 18.37 8.41 0.35
CA ARG A 91 19.55 7.85 -0.32
C ARG A 91 19.81 6.40 0.10
N VAL A 92 19.33 6.00 1.25
CA VAL A 92 19.42 4.62 1.74
C VAL A 92 18.41 3.76 1.00
N LEU A 93 18.90 2.94 0.07
CA LEU A 93 18.08 2.12 -0.81
C LEU A 93 17.13 1.21 -0.04
N LEU A 94 17.56 0.64 1.09
CA LEU A 94 16.74 -0.26 1.91
C LEU A 94 15.52 0.48 2.50
N ILE A 95 15.71 1.70 2.99
CA ILE A 95 14.63 2.53 3.53
C ILE A 95 13.64 2.88 2.42
N ARG A 96 14.13 3.32 1.27
CA ARG A 96 13.29 3.67 0.12
C ARG A 96 12.49 2.46 -0.38
N ARG A 97 13.13 1.30 -0.56
CA ARG A 97 12.44 0.06 -0.99
C ARG A 97 11.43 -0.43 0.05
N GLY A 98 11.77 -0.36 1.34
CA GLY A 98 10.86 -0.72 2.42
C GLY A 98 9.60 0.16 2.41
N PHE A 99 9.77 1.46 2.22
CA PHE A 99 8.65 2.40 2.13
C PHE A 99 7.77 2.15 0.89
N TRP A 100 8.39 1.91 -0.27
CA TRP A 100 7.65 1.56 -1.49
C TRP A 100 6.82 0.28 -1.33
N GLY A 101 7.38 -0.76 -0.71
CA GLY A 101 6.65 -1.99 -0.40
C GLY A 101 5.48 -1.75 0.55
N LEU A 102 5.68 -0.98 1.62
CA LEU A 102 4.63 -0.64 2.57
C LEU A 102 3.53 0.20 1.90
N ARG A 103 3.90 1.21 1.13
CA ARG A 103 2.95 2.03 0.36
C ARG A 103 2.10 1.20 -0.59
N THR A 104 2.73 0.28 -1.33
CA THR A 104 2.03 -0.65 -2.23
C THR A 104 1.04 -1.53 -1.49
N LEU A 105 1.41 -2.04 -0.31
CA LEU A 105 0.49 -2.84 0.53
C LEU A 105 -0.72 -2.01 0.98
N VAL A 106 -0.51 -0.77 1.40
CA VAL A 106 -1.58 0.14 1.82
C VAL A 106 -2.52 0.44 0.64
N PHE A 107 -1.97 0.79 -0.52
CA PHE A 107 -2.79 1.02 -1.73
C PHE A 107 -3.58 -0.22 -2.12
N MET A 108 -2.91 -1.37 -2.19
CA MET A 108 -3.57 -2.63 -2.53
C MET A 108 -4.73 -2.92 -1.57
N ALA A 109 -4.50 -2.82 -0.25
CA ALA A 109 -5.51 -3.10 0.75
C ALA A 109 -6.69 -2.10 0.69
N TYR A 110 -6.42 -0.83 0.44
CA TYR A 110 -7.47 0.19 0.34
C TYR A 110 -8.31 0.02 -0.94
N TYR A 111 -7.67 -0.11 -2.11
CA TYR A 111 -8.36 -0.16 -3.40
C TYR A 111 -8.96 -1.53 -3.76
N THR A 112 -8.58 -2.61 -3.05
CA THR A 112 -9.18 -3.94 -3.23
C THR A 112 -10.58 -4.03 -2.59
N ARG A 113 -10.96 -3.08 -1.75
CA ARG A 113 -12.29 -3.02 -1.15
C ARG A 113 -13.34 -2.86 -2.23
N GLN A 114 -14.42 -3.64 -2.13
CA GLN A 114 -15.46 -3.68 -3.16
C GLN A 114 -16.18 -2.34 -3.34
N ASP A 115 -16.42 -1.61 -2.24
CA ASP A 115 -17.04 -0.28 -2.27
C ASP A 115 -16.18 0.75 -2.99
N ILE A 116 -14.86 0.74 -2.74
CA ILE A 116 -13.90 1.62 -3.41
C ILE A 116 -13.71 1.20 -4.87
N ALA A 117 -13.55 -0.10 -5.14
CA ALA A 117 -13.44 -0.63 -6.49
C ALA A 117 -14.66 -0.25 -7.34
N ALA A 118 -15.87 -0.34 -6.77
CA ALA A 118 -17.09 0.08 -7.45
C ALA A 118 -17.13 1.59 -7.72
N SER A 119 -16.68 2.43 -6.76
CA SER A 119 -16.68 3.89 -6.91
C SER A 119 -15.76 4.39 -8.02
N ILE A 120 -14.65 3.69 -8.27
CA ILE A 120 -13.71 3.99 -9.38
C ILE A 120 -14.05 3.26 -10.68
N GLY A 121 -15.22 2.57 -10.74
CA GLY A 121 -15.68 1.84 -11.91
C GLY A 121 -14.90 0.53 -12.18
N TYR A 122 -14.09 0.07 -11.24
CA TYR A 122 -13.36 -1.18 -11.39
C TYR A 122 -14.28 -2.37 -11.10
N ARG A 123 -14.58 -3.14 -12.15
CA ARG A 123 -15.35 -4.38 -12.07
C ARG A 123 -14.41 -5.55 -12.37
N ALA A 124 -13.83 -6.12 -11.32
CA ALA A 124 -13.11 -7.39 -11.46
C ALA A 124 -14.13 -8.53 -11.55
N HIS A 125 -14.20 -9.21 -12.68
CA HIS A 125 -14.92 -10.46 -12.82
C HIS A 125 -13.99 -11.63 -12.53
N ARG A 126 -14.53 -12.63 -11.80
CA ARG A 126 -13.78 -13.83 -11.44
C ARG A 126 -13.26 -14.59 -12.66
N ASP A 127 -14.00 -14.50 -13.76
CA ASP A 127 -13.70 -15.14 -15.05
C ASP A 127 -12.83 -14.25 -15.97
N GLY A 128 -12.30 -13.15 -15.45
CA GLY A 128 -11.40 -12.23 -16.17
C GLY A 128 -11.98 -11.78 -17.51
N TRP A 129 -11.23 -11.94 -18.58
CA TRP A 129 -11.62 -11.52 -19.93
C TRP A 129 -12.80 -12.32 -20.51
N ALA A 130 -13.02 -13.56 -20.08
CA ALA A 130 -14.13 -14.40 -20.53
C ALA A 130 -15.50 -13.82 -20.14
N ALA A 131 -15.57 -13.09 -19.00
CA ALA A 131 -16.81 -12.45 -18.54
C ALA A 131 -17.25 -11.27 -19.42
N ARG A 132 -16.42 -10.78 -20.32
CA ARG A 132 -16.76 -9.64 -21.20
C ARG A 132 -17.68 -10.01 -22.35
N GLY A 133 -18.04 -11.30 -22.54
CA GLY A 133 -19.13 -11.73 -23.47
C GLY A 133 -19.08 -11.12 -24.87
N GLY A 134 -17.96 -10.58 -25.28
CA GLY A 134 -17.78 -9.90 -26.54
C GLY A 134 -16.62 -10.52 -27.30
N THR A 135 -16.84 -10.88 -28.51
CA THR A 135 -15.84 -11.14 -29.53
C THR A 135 -14.64 -10.22 -29.29
N VAL A 136 -13.50 -10.80 -28.98
CA VAL A 136 -12.23 -10.06 -29.07
C VAL A 136 -12.19 -9.55 -30.50
N ALA A 137 -12.50 -8.27 -30.69
CA ALA A 137 -12.20 -7.63 -31.95
C ALA A 137 -10.69 -7.79 -32.10
N THR A 138 -10.27 -8.68 -32.96
CA THR A 138 -8.90 -8.80 -33.42
C THR A 138 -8.54 -7.43 -33.99
N VAL A 139 -7.91 -6.60 -33.17
CA VAL A 139 -7.26 -5.40 -33.68
C VAL A 139 -6.24 -5.91 -34.66
N PRO A 140 -6.40 -5.65 -35.97
CA PRO A 140 -5.40 -6.08 -36.91
C PRO A 140 -4.09 -5.40 -36.49
N LEU A 141 -3.09 -6.23 -36.17
CA LEU A 141 -1.73 -5.73 -35.98
C LEU A 141 -1.38 -4.96 -37.23
N ALA A 142 -1.29 -3.64 -37.13
CA ALA A 142 -0.75 -2.81 -38.21
C ALA A 142 0.59 -3.42 -38.61
N PRO A 143 0.83 -3.63 -39.92
CA PRO A 143 2.10 -4.17 -40.38
C PRO A 143 3.22 -3.26 -39.85
N THR A 144 4.13 -3.88 -39.12
CA THR A 144 5.34 -3.24 -38.60
C THR A 144 6.10 -2.64 -39.78
N LEU A 145 6.03 -1.32 -39.90
CA LEU A 145 6.92 -0.53 -40.75
C LEU A 145 8.31 -0.48 -40.06
N TRP A 146 8.98 -1.60 -40.01
CA TRP A 146 10.43 -1.62 -39.85
C TRP A 146 11.01 -1.54 -41.27
N VAL A 147 11.24 -0.34 -41.74
CA VAL A 147 12.14 -0.11 -42.88
C VAL A 147 13.53 -0.16 -42.29
N GLU A 148 14.24 -1.24 -42.57
CA GLU A 148 15.69 -1.27 -42.35
C GLU A 148 16.39 -0.33 -43.37
N PRO A 149 17.52 0.31 -42.96
CA PRO A 149 18.30 1.19 -43.77
C PRO A 149 19.11 0.44 -44.89
#